data_2501974a7cfc40cb17d409089d1f849c
#
_entry.id   2501974a7cfc40cb17d409089d1f849c
#
_cell.length_a   1.000
_cell.length_b   1.000
_cell.length_c   1.000
_cell.angle_alpha   90.00
_cell.angle_beta   90.00
_cell.angle_gamma   90.00
#
_symmetry.space_group_name_H-M   'P 1'
#
loop_
_entity.id
_entity.type
_entity.pdbx_description
1 polymer ?
#
loop_
_entity_poly.entity_id
_entity_poly.type
_entity_poly.pdbx_seq_one_letter_code
_entity_poly.pdbx_strand_id
1 'polypeptide(L)'
;MVEWKKLDSCLDFEQPTPYLVKSTEYDDTYKTPVLTAGQSLLLGYTNETDGIYKASKEDPCIIFDDFTTSFHWIDFDFKVKSSAMKMLRPKEDVNFRYVYYAMLGINFVPGGHQRHWISKYSQFLIPIPSLSEQNRIVGILDTFTASIDNLKEQIAQRRKQYEYYRDELLDLEGKEGVEMKTLGEICSRITDGSHFSPLAVEHGYYMPSVKDM
;
A
#
# COMPACT_ATOMS: atom_id res chain seq x y z
N MET A 1 -4.97 27.16 -19.94
CA MET A 1 -4.67 27.82 -18.65
C MET A 1 -4.86 26.79 -17.56
N VAL A 2 -4.00 26.72 -16.56
CA VAL A 2 -4.15 25.80 -15.43
C VAL A 2 -4.79 26.56 -14.28
N GLU A 3 -5.91 26.06 -13.77
CA GLU A 3 -6.60 26.61 -12.60
C GLU A 3 -6.15 25.83 -11.34
N TRP A 4 -6.02 26.50 -10.21
CA TRP A 4 -5.74 25.84 -8.93
C TRP A 4 -7.03 25.74 -8.14
N LYS A 5 -7.46 24.52 -7.85
CA LYS A 5 -8.68 24.23 -7.08
C LYS A 5 -8.36 23.50 -5.79
N LYS A 6 -9.17 23.75 -4.76
CA LYS A 6 -9.12 22.97 -3.53
C LYS A 6 -9.65 21.54 -3.79
N LEU A 7 -9.14 20.57 -3.04
CA LEU A 7 -9.65 19.20 -3.14
C LEU A 7 -11.15 19.11 -2.84
N ASP A 8 -11.68 19.89 -1.87
CA ASP A 8 -13.11 19.92 -1.56
C ASP A 8 -13.99 20.45 -2.69
N SER A 9 -13.42 21.19 -3.64
CA SER A 9 -14.13 21.59 -4.85
C SER A 9 -14.12 20.53 -5.95
N CYS A 10 -13.25 19.52 -5.84
CA CYS A 10 -13.11 18.42 -6.78
C CYS A 10 -13.70 17.10 -6.28
N LEU A 11 -13.81 16.94 -4.97
CA LEU A 11 -14.22 15.70 -4.33
C LEU A 11 -15.34 15.93 -3.33
N ASP A 12 -16.32 15.03 -3.33
CA ASP A 12 -17.25 14.82 -2.24
C ASP A 12 -16.77 13.67 -1.34
N PHE A 13 -17.26 13.62 -0.12
CA PHE A 13 -16.96 12.51 0.78
C PHE A 13 -18.22 11.95 1.43
N GLU A 14 -18.20 10.65 1.66
CA GLU A 14 -19.22 9.91 2.40
C GLU A 14 -18.65 9.34 3.69
N GLN A 15 -19.47 9.30 4.74
CA GLN A 15 -19.09 8.70 6.02
C GLN A 15 -19.14 7.17 5.93
N PRO A 16 -18.20 6.46 6.57
CA PRO A 16 -18.10 4.99 6.49
C PRO A 16 -19.17 4.25 7.31
N THR A 17 -19.96 4.95 8.11
CA THR A 17 -20.87 4.36 9.11
C THR A 17 -21.77 3.24 8.57
N PRO A 18 -22.40 3.36 7.37
CA PRO A 18 -23.25 2.29 6.84
C PRO A 18 -22.45 1.03 6.44
N TYR A 19 -21.17 1.14 6.21
CA TYR A 19 -20.30 0.13 5.64
C TYR A 19 -19.33 -0.50 6.65
N LEU A 20 -19.48 -0.14 7.93
CA LEU A 20 -18.66 -0.73 8.98
C LEU A 20 -18.94 -2.22 9.14
N VAL A 21 -17.86 -3.01 9.21
CA VAL A 21 -17.96 -4.41 9.58
C VAL A 21 -18.37 -4.52 11.06
N LYS A 22 -19.30 -5.43 11.36
CA LYS A 22 -19.82 -5.68 12.70
C LYS A 22 -19.00 -6.74 13.42
N SER A 23 -18.67 -7.84 12.71
CA SER A 23 -17.84 -8.92 13.24
C SER A 23 -16.36 -8.57 13.19
N THR A 24 -15.60 -9.19 14.09
CA THR A 24 -14.11 -9.20 14.06
C THR A 24 -13.56 -10.55 13.61
N GLU A 25 -14.44 -11.48 13.24
CA GLU A 25 -14.08 -12.79 12.70
C GLU A 25 -13.87 -12.66 11.20
N TYR A 26 -12.65 -12.92 10.76
CA TYR A 26 -12.25 -12.89 9.36
C TYR A 26 -11.78 -14.28 8.95
N ASP A 27 -12.11 -14.67 7.71
CA ASP A 27 -11.70 -15.94 7.14
C ASP A 27 -11.43 -15.78 5.64
N ASP A 28 -10.34 -16.34 5.15
CA ASP A 28 -9.91 -16.23 3.75
C ASP A 28 -10.88 -16.91 2.76
N THR A 29 -11.80 -17.75 3.25
CA THR A 29 -12.87 -18.37 2.43
C THR A 29 -14.06 -17.43 2.18
N TYR A 30 -14.16 -16.34 2.93
CA TYR A 30 -15.22 -15.34 2.75
C TYR A 30 -14.93 -14.43 1.55
N LYS A 31 -15.98 -13.81 1.02
CA LYS A 31 -15.91 -13.09 -0.27
C LYS A 31 -15.73 -11.57 -0.13
N THR A 32 -16.24 -11.00 0.95
CA THR A 32 -16.29 -9.53 1.10
C THR A 32 -15.04 -9.04 1.81
N PRO A 33 -14.14 -8.31 1.14
CA PRO A 33 -12.96 -7.76 1.79
C PRO A 33 -13.32 -6.67 2.79
N VAL A 34 -12.60 -6.63 3.90
CA VAL A 34 -12.67 -5.59 4.92
C VAL A 34 -11.40 -4.77 4.84
N LEU A 35 -11.57 -3.48 4.56
CA LEU A 35 -10.46 -2.58 4.30
C LEU A 35 -10.17 -1.66 5.47
N THR A 36 -8.91 -1.27 5.56
CA THR A 36 -8.44 -0.10 6.30
C THR A 36 -7.76 0.87 5.33
N ALA A 37 -7.66 2.13 5.65
CA ALA A 37 -6.90 3.06 4.83
C ALA A 37 -5.46 3.27 5.34
N GLY A 38 -5.00 2.43 6.27
CA GLY A 38 -3.63 2.43 6.78
C GLY A 38 -2.60 1.80 5.81
N GLN A 39 -1.41 1.49 6.30
CA GLN A 39 -0.36 0.84 5.50
C GLN A 39 -0.78 -0.54 4.97
N SER A 40 -1.57 -1.27 5.77
CA SER A 40 -2.15 -2.55 5.38
C SER A 40 -3.57 -2.30 4.89
N LEU A 41 -3.77 -2.27 3.57
CA LEU A 41 -5.07 -2.00 2.97
C LEU A 41 -6.11 -3.08 3.34
N LEU A 42 -5.79 -4.35 3.16
CA LEU A 42 -6.66 -5.48 3.43
C LEU A 42 -6.46 -5.95 4.87
N LEU A 43 -7.54 -6.00 5.64
CA LEU A 43 -7.55 -6.56 7.00
C LEU A 43 -7.92 -8.05 7.00
N GLY A 44 -8.80 -8.47 6.12
CA GLY A 44 -9.30 -9.83 5.98
C GLY A 44 -10.60 -9.85 5.20
N TYR A 45 -11.33 -10.96 5.24
CA TYR A 45 -12.61 -11.11 4.56
C TYR A 45 -13.72 -11.43 5.56
N THR A 46 -14.94 -10.97 5.27
CA THR A 46 -16.14 -11.22 6.08
C THR A 46 -17.23 -11.91 5.28
N ASN A 47 -18.08 -12.64 5.97
CA ASN A 47 -19.30 -13.23 5.39
C ASN A 47 -20.53 -12.31 5.47
N GLU A 48 -20.39 -11.10 5.98
CA GLU A 48 -21.47 -10.12 6.02
C GLU A 48 -21.92 -9.76 4.59
N THR A 49 -23.22 -9.74 4.37
CA THR A 49 -23.84 -9.46 3.06
C THR A 49 -24.54 -8.10 2.99
N ASP A 50 -24.74 -7.45 4.12
CA ASP A 50 -25.32 -6.10 4.24
C ASP A 50 -24.25 -5.05 4.46
N GLY A 51 -24.57 -3.80 4.13
CA GLY A 51 -23.65 -2.66 4.34
C GLY A 51 -22.34 -2.83 3.58
N ILE A 52 -22.39 -3.33 2.36
CA ILE A 52 -21.24 -3.43 1.45
C ILE A 52 -21.17 -2.15 0.62
N TYR A 53 -20.06 -1.45 0.65
CA TYR A 53 -19.80 -0.33 -0.24
C TYR A 53 -19.62 -0.85 -1.66
N LYS A 54 -20.40 -0.29 -2.60
CA LYS A 54 -20.35 -0.70 -3.99
C LYS A 54 -19.37 0.15 -4.75
N ALA A 55 -18.32 -0.48 -5.27
CA ALA A 55 -17.38 0.13 -6.17
C ALA A 55 -17.02 -0.83 -7.31
N SER A 56 -16.65 -0.29 -8.45
CA SER A 56 -16.25 -1.04 -9.63
C SER A 56 -15.17 -0.27 -10.40
N LYS A 57 -14.66 -0.87 -11.47
CA LYS A 57 -13.72 -0.17 -12.37
C LYS A 57 -14.35 1.07 -13.02
N GLU A 58 -15.66 1.03 -13.28
CA GLU A 58 -16.44 2.10 -13.87
C GLU A 58 -16.86 3.16 -12.84
N ASP A 59 -17.02 2.74 -11.58
CA ASP A 59 -17.43 3.59 -10.46
C ASP A 59 -16.52 3.36 -9.24
N PRO A 60 -15.25 3.78 -9.31
CA PRO A 60 -14.27 3.59 -8.24
C PRO A 60 -14.50 4.57 -7.08
N CYS A 61 -13.80 4.28 -5.98
CA CYS A 61 -13.79 5.09 -4.77
C CYS A 61 -12.36 5.30 -4.30
N ILE A 62 -12.05 6.43 -3.68
CA ILE A 62 -10.85 6.59 -2.87
C ILE A 62 -11.24 6.46 -1.41
N ILE A 63 -10.66 5.51 -0.69
CA ILE A 63 -10.73 5.48 0.77
C ILE A 63 -9.60 6.32 1.36
N PHE A 64 -9.92 7.16 2.33
CA PHE A 64 -8.98 8.08 2.96
C PHE A 64 -9.03 7.91 4.48
N ASP A 65 -7.89 7.75 5.12
CA ASP A 65 -7.78 7.72 6.59
C ASP A 65 -7.62 9.12 7.16
N ASP A 66 -8.53 9.49 8.04
CA ASP A 66 -8.63 10.85 8.57
C ASP A 66 -7.51 11.19 9.58
N PHE A 67 -6.78 10.19 10.09
CA PHE A 67 -5.69 10.38 11.03
C PHE A 67 -4.30 10.32 10.38
N THR A 68 -4.08 9.33 9.53
CA THR A 68 -2.78 9.11 8.89
C THR A 68 -2.66 9.83 7.56
N THR A 69 -3.78 10.29 7.00
CA THR A 69 -3.91 10.85 5.64
C THR A 69 -3.46 9.93 4.50
N SER A 70 -3.27 8.65 4.80
CA SER A 70 -3.08 7.64 3.77
C SER A 70 -4.39 7.40 3.00
N PHE A 71 -4.28 7.04 1.73
CA PHE A 71 -5.44 6.81 0.89
C PHE A 71 -5.14 5.78 -0.20
N HIS A 72 -6.20 5.08 -0.65
CA HIS A 72 -6.12 4.02 -1.63
C HIS A 72 -7.24 4.13 -2.65
N TRP A 73 -6.93 3.80 -3.90
CA TRP A 73 -7.88 3.65 -4.98
C TRP A 73 -8.53 2.27 -4.90
N ILE A 74 -9.87 2.22 -4.85
CA ILE A 74 -10.64 0.98 -4.73
C ILE A 74 -11.64 0.90 -5.89
N ASP A 75 -11.63 -0.20 -6.60
CA ASP A 75 -12.48 -0.49 -7.75
C ASP A 75 -13.22 -1.83 -7.64
N PHE A 76 -13.48 -2.26 -6.40
CA PHE A 76 -14.22 -3.47 -6.05
C PHE A 76 -15.05 -3.26 -4.78
N ASP A 77 -16.07 -4.12 -4.58
CA ASP A 77 -16.95 -4.07 -3.40
C ASP A 77 -16.19 -4.37 -2.11
N PHE A 78 -16.50 -3.63 -1.03
CA PHE A 78 -15.80 -3.78 0.24
C PHE A 78 -16.64 -3.36 1.45
N LYS A 79 -16.17 -3.74 2.64
CA LYS A 79 -16.57 -3.15 3.93
C LYS A 79 -15.35 -2.48 4.58
N VAL A 80 -15.59 -1.66 5.57
CA VAL A 80 -14.52 -0.93 6.25
C VAL A 80 -14.49 -1.22 7.75
N LYS A 81 -13.30 -1.14 8.34
CA LYS A 81 -13.11 -1.39 9.77
C LYS A 81 -13.30 -0.16 10.63
N SER A 82 -12.99 1.02 10.15
CA SER A 82 -12.85 2.23 10.97
C SER A 82 -13.82 3.34 10.56
N SER A 83 -14.47 3.97 11.53
CA SER A 83 -15.26 5.20 11.34
C SER A 83 -14.40 6.46 11.09
N ALA A 84 -13.09 6.34 11.17
CA ALA A 84 -12.17 7.42 10.83
C ALA A 84 -11.86 7.52 9.33
N MET A 85 -12.39 6.61 8.53
CA MET A 85 -12.23 6.63 7.08
C MET A 85 -13.22 7.59 6.42
N LYS A 86 -12.91 8.01 5.21
CA LYS A 86 -13.80 8.71 4.29
C LYS A 86 -13.79 7.98 2.95
N MET A 87 -14.94 7.83 2.33
CA MET A 87 -15.06 7.43 0.94
C MET A 87 -15.20 8.69 0.09
N LEU A 88 -14.20 8.91 -0.78
CA LEU A 88 -14.16 10.07 -1.64
C LEU A 88 -14.69 9.72 -3.03
N ARG A 89 -15.48 10.60 -3.59
CA ARG A 89 -16.07 10.51 -4.94
C ARG A 89 -15.76 11.78 -5.71
N PRO A 90 -15.65 11.71 -7.05
CA PRO A 90 -15.43 12.89 -7.86
C PRO A 90 -16.68 13.76 -7.90
N LYS A 91 -16.48 15.07 -7.94
CA LYS A 91 -17.49 16.02 -8.43
C LYS A 91 -17.46 16.08 -9.95
N GLU A 92 -18.45 16.75 -10.52
CA GLU A 92 -18.51 16.99 -11.97
C GLU A 92 -17.26 17.77 -12.46
N ASP A 93 -16.95 17.63 -13.75
CA ASP A 93 -15.89 18.35 -14.45
C ASP A 93 -14.43 18.02 -14.09
N VAL A 94 -14.17 16.92 -13.40
CA VAL A 94 -12.80 16.45 -13.14
C VAL A 94 -12.62 14.98 -13.50
N ASN A 95 -11.44 14.62 -13.99
CA ASN A 95 -11.05 13.23 -14.09
C ASN A 95 -10.64 12.72 -12.71
N PHE A 96 -11.40 11.77 -12.15
CA PHE A 96 -11.17 11.27 -10.78
C PHE A 96 -9.80 10.63 -10.61
N ARG A 97 -9.32 9.91 -11.61
CA ARG A 97 -8.00 9.30 -11.60
C ARG A 97 -6.88 10.34 -11.59
N TYR A 98 -7.10 11.46 -12.30
CA TYR A 98 -6.21 12.62 -12.25
C TYR A 98 -6.12 13.22 -10.84
N VAL A 99 -7.27 13.40 -10.18
CA VAL A 99 -7.31 13.94 -8.81
C VAL A 99 -6.57 12.98 -7.85
N TYR A 100 -6.75 11.66 -8.00
CA TYR A 100 -5.99 10.68 -7.24
C TYR A 100 -4.47 10.86 -7.41
N TYR A 101 -3.98 11.00 -8.64
CA TYR A 101 -2.56 11.25 -8.88
C TYR A 101 -2.09 12.60 -8.34
N ALA A 102 -2.91 13.63 -8.43
CA ALA A 102 -2.59 14.94 -7.84
C ALA A 102 -2.48 14.85 -6.31
N MET A 103 -3.34 14.05 -5.65
CA MET A 103 -3.26 13.78 -4.21
C MET A 103 -1.95 13.07 -3.83
N LEU A 104 -1.43 12.14 -4.65
CA LEU A 104 -0.14 11.49 -4.41
C LEU A 104 1.05 12.48 -4.41
N GLY A 105 0.90 13.62 -5.10
CA GLY A 105 1.89 14.70 -5.09
C GLY A 105 1.85 15.61 -3.87
N ILE A 106 0.86 15.45 -2.97
CA ILE A 106 0.72 16.27 -1.77
C ILE A 106 1.65 15.74 -0.68
N ASN A 107 2.67 16.51 -0.35
CA ASN A 107 3.57 16.16 0.74
C ASN A 107 3.04 16.75 2.06
N PHE A 108 2.23 15.98 2.78
CA PHE A 108 1.65 16.36 4.06
C PHE A 108 1.97 15.32 5.12
N VAL A 109 2.55 15.76 6.22
CA VAL A 109 2.83 14.92 7.38
C VAL A 109 1.82 15.27 8.47
N PRO A 110 0.90 14.35 8.84
CA PRO A 110 -0.08 14.61 9.88
C PRO A 110 0.60 14.77 11.24
N GLY A 111 0.23 15.81 11.97
CA GLY A 111 0.69 16.07 13.34
C GLY A 111 -0.42 15.76 14.35
N GLY A 112 -0.11 14.91 15.35
CA GLY A 112 -1.03 14.59 16.43
C GLY A 112 -2.18 13.66 16.03
N HIS A 113 -3.11 13.43 16.96
CA HIS A 113 -4.24 12.50 16.81
C HIS A 113 -5.53 13.26 16.44
N GLN A 114 -5.50 13.98 15.31
CA GLN A 114 -6.61 14.81 14.82
C GLN A 114 -7.13 14.30 13.49
N ARG A 115 -8.41 14.56 13.21
CA ARG A 115 -9.00 14.32 11.88
C ARG A 115 -8.59 15.44 10.93
N HIS A 116 -8.06 15.06 9.77
CA HIS A 116 -7.38 15.97 8.86
C HIS A 116 -8.18 16.33 7.61
N TRP A 117 -9.13 15.50 7.16
CA TRP A 117 -9.83 15.73 5.90
C TRP A 117 -10.49 17.12 5.86
N ILE A 118 -11.47 17.34 6.72
CA ILE A 118 -12.28 18.58 6.70
C ILE A 118 -11.44 19.81 7.08
N SER A 119 -10.58 19.68 8.07
CA SER A 119 -9.87 20.82 8.65
C SER A 119 -8.67 21.30 7.85
N LYS A 120 -8.03 20.41 7.08
CA LYS A 120 -6.76 20.71 6.42
C LYS A 120 -6.65 20.10 5.02
N TYR A 121 -6.79 18.76 4.91
CA TYR A 121 -6.41 18.05 3.69
C TYR A 121 -7.28 18.45 2.50
N SER A 122 -8.58 18.59 2.66
CA SER A 122 -9.50 19.03 1.62
C SER A 122 -9.25 20.46 1.13
N GLN A 123 -8.49 21.27 1.87
CA GLN A 123 -8.15 22.64 1.53
C GLN A 123 -6.88 22.76 0.68
N PHE A 124 -6.13 21.69 0.46
CA PHE A 124 -4.97 21.73 -0.41
C PHE A 124 -5.37 22.05 -1.84
N LEU A 125 -4.58 22.91 -2.46
CA LEU A 125 -4.73 23.30 -3.85
C LEU A 125 -4.03 22.28 -4.74
N ILE A 126 -4.73 21.81 -5.76
CA ILE A 126 -4.18 21.01 -6.84
C ILE A 126 -4.35 21.72 -8.18
N PRO A 127 -3.42 21.56 -9.13
CA PRO A 127 -3.56 22.13 -10.45
C PRO A 127 -4.63 21.38 -11.25
N ILE A 128 -5.56 22.08 -11.86
CA ILE A 128 -6.62 21.54 -12.72
C ILE A 128 -6.44 22.06 -14.14
N PRO A 129 -5.75 21.33 -15.03
CA PRO A 129 -5.68 21.64 -16.44
C PRO A 129 -7.00 21.27 -17.14
N SER A 130 -7.07 21.48 -18.46
CA SER A 130 -8.22 21.02 -19.26
C SER A 130 -8.44 19.51 -19.12
N LEU A 131 -9.68 19.06 -19.29
CA LEU A 131 -10.04 17.63 -19.16
C LEU A 131 -9.22 16.75 -20.14
N SER A 132 -8.94 17.25 -21.34
CA SER A 132 -8.06 16.56 -22.32
C SER A 132 -6.65 16.38 -21.77
N GLU A 133 -6.10 17.37 -21.09
CA GLU A 133 -4.76 17.28 -20.49
C GLU A 133 -4.75 16.38 -19.26
N GLN A 134 -5.82 16.42 -18.43
CA GLN A 134 -5.99 15.47 -17.33
C GLN A 134 -5.98 14.02 -17.85
N ASN A 135 -6.75 13.74 -18.91
CA ASN A 135 -6.81 12.40 -19.52
C ASN A 135 -5.45 11.97 -20.08
N ARG A 136 -4.70 12.89 -20.72
CA ARG A 136 -3.35 12.61 -21.22
C ARG A 136 -2.38 12.26 -20.11
N ILE A 137 -2.41 13.00 -19.01
CA ILE A 137 -1.56 12.75 -17.82
C ILE A 137 -1.91 11.39 -17.20
N VAL A 138 -3.20 11.10 -17.02
CA VAL A 138 -3.68 9.82 -16.48
C VAL A 138 -3.18 8.65 -17.34
N GLY A 139 -3.31 8.73 -18.67
CA GLY A 139 -2.86 7.66 -19.56
C GLY A 139 -1.37 7.36 -19.42
N ILE A 140 -0.53 8.39 -19.23
CA ILE A 140 0.90 8.21 -18.99
C ILE A 140 1.16 7.56 -17.63
N LEU A 141 0.54 8.08 -16.56
CA LEU A 141 0.78 7.60 -15.20
C LEU A 141 0.23 6.18 -14.97
N ASP A 142 -0.93 5.85 -15.57
CA ASP A 142 -1.49 4.49 -15.52
C ASP A 142 -0.57 3.49 -16.23
N THR A 143 0.06 3.88 -17.34
CA THR A 143 1.06 3.02 -18.03
C THR A 143 2.26 2.73 -17.13
N PHE A 144 2.78 3.73 -16.43
CA PHE A 144 3.87 3.51 -15.47
C PHE A 144 3.43 2.68 -14.26
N THR A 145 2.24 2.93 -13.73
CA THR A 145 1.70 2.15 -12.62
C THR A 145 1.56 0.67 -12.99
N ALA A 146 0.97 0.38 -14.15
CA ALA A 146 0.88 -0.99 -14.66
C ALA A 146 2.25 -1.65 -14.85
N SER A 147 3.23 -0.89 -15.32
CA SER A 147 4.61 -1.40 -15.48
C SER A 147 5.27 -1.71 -14.13
N ILE A 148 5.05 -0.87 -13.13
CA ILE A 148 5.55 -1.10 -11.76
C ILE A 148 4.91 -2.37 -11.18
N ASP A 149 3.61 -2.55 -11.33
CA ASP A 149 2.91 -3.73 -10.80
C ASP A 149 3.34 -5.03 -11.49
N ASN A 150 3.55 -4.99 -12.81
CA ASN A 150 4.12 -6.11 -13.55
C ASN A 150 5.55 -6.47 -13.05
N LEU A 151 6.39 -5.47 -12.80
CA LEU A 151 7.73 -5.69 -12.25
C LEU A 151 7.70 -6.31 -10.86
N LYS A 152 6.80 -5.86 -9.98
CA LYS A 152 6.60 -6.45 -8.64
C LYS A 152 6.20 -7.93 -8.74
N GLU A 153 5.28 -8.26 -9.66
CA GLU A 153 4.87 -9.64 -9.90
C GLU A 153 6.04 -10.50 -10.41
N GLN A 154 6.82 -10.00 -11.37
CA GLN A 154 8.01 -10.69 -11.86
C GLN A 154 9.04 -10.94 -10.74
N ILE A 155 9.27 -9.97 -9.86
CA ILE A 155 10.16 -10.13 -8.70
C ILE A 155 9.64 -11.23 -7.78
N ALA A 156 8.34 -11.24 -7.47
CA ALA A 156 7.73 -12.28 -6.64
C ALA A 156 7.86 -13.68 -7.26
N GLN A 157 7.64 -13.81 -8.57
CA GLN A 157 7.83 -15.06 -9.30
C GLN A 157 9.29 -15.53 -9.29
N ARG A 158 10.25 -14.61 -9.52
CA ARG A 158 11.68 -14.93 -9.47
C ARG A 158 12.12 -15.36 -8.07
N ARG A 159 11.59 -14.75 -7.03
CA ARG A 159 11.87 -15.17 -5.63
C ARG A 159 11.40 -16.60 -5.39
N LYS A 160 10.16 -16.94 -5.79
CA LYS A 160 9.65 -18.32 -5.67
C LYS A 160 10.50 -19.32 -6.47
N GLN A 161 10.91 -18.94 -7.68
CA GLN A 161 11.79 -19.76 -8.49
C GLN A 161 13.16 -19.99 -7.85
N TYR A 162 13.74 -18.93 -7.27
CA TYR A 162 15.00 -19.00 -6.55
C TYR A 162 14.89 -19.94 -5.32
N GLU A 163 13.84 -19.78 -4.52
CA GLU A 163 13.58 -20.60 -3.34
C GLU A 163 13.46 -22.08 -3.73
N TYR A 164 12.68 -22.38 -4.76
CA TYR A 164 12.52 -23.74 -5.27
C TYR A 164 13.87 -24.37 -5.69
N TYR A 165 14.62 -23.70 -6.55
CA TYR A 165 15.89 -24.25 -7.01
C TYR A 165 16.97 -24.27 -5.94
N ARG A 166 16.98 -23.31 -5.03
CA ARG A 166 17.88 -23.33 -3.87
C ARG A 166 17.64 -24.58 -3.06
N ASP A 167 16.39 -24.86 -2.71
CA ASP A 167 16.05 -26.00 -1.87
C ASP A 167 16.29 -27.32 -2.59
N GLU A 168 15.94 -27.42 -3.89
CA GLU A 168 16.20 -28.60 -4.70
C GLU A 168 17.71 -28.90 -4.87
N LEU A 169 18.50 -27.88 -5.15
CA LEU A 169 19.95 -28.03 -5.38
C LEU A 169 20.72 -28.29 -4.09
N LEU A 170 20.22 -27.80 -2.95
CA LEU A 170 20.84 -27.99 -1.63
C LEU A 170 20.28 -29.19 -0.87
N ASP A 171 19.26 -29.87 -1.39
CA ASP A 171 18.77 -31.15 -0.84
C ASP A 171 19.73 -32.28 -1.25
N LEU A 172 20.84 -32.34 -0.53
CA LEU A 172 21.93 -33.29 -0.75
C LEU A 172 21.95 -34.44 0.28
N GLU A 173 20.99 -34.48 1.18
CA GLU A 173 20.90 -35.50 2.23
C GLU A 173 20.80 -36.91 1.59
N GLY A 174 21.69 -37.84 2.01
CA GLY A 174 21.73 -39.21 1.53
C GLY A 174 22.25 -39.38 0.08
N LYS A 175 22.72 -38.34 -0.60
CA LYS A 175 23.31 -38.45 -1.93
C LYS A 175 24.76 -38.93 -1.85
N GLU A 176 25.14 -39.77 -2.82
CA GLU A 176 26.48 -40.35 -2.89
C GLU A 176 27.56 -39.27 -3.04
N GLY A 177 28.63 -39.34 -2.26
CA GLY A 177 29.74 -38.37 -2.27
C GLY A 177 29.49 -37.10 -1.46
N VAL A 178 28.37 -37.02 -0.73
CA VAL A 178 28.05 -35.89 0.14
C VAL A 178 28.29 -36.27 1.58
N GLU A 179 29.13 -35.49 2.27
CA GLU A 179 29.38 -35.62 3.71
C GLU A 179 28.71 -34.48 4.44
N MET A 180 27.83 -34.78 5.41
CA MET A 180 27.19 -33.78 6.26
C MET A 180 28.15 -33.35 7.37
N LYS A 181 28.39 -32.02 7.46
CA LYS A 181 29.24 -31.43 8.50
C LYS A 181 28.47 -30.34 9.24
N THR A 182 28.76 -30.19 10.49
CA THR A 182 28.23 -29.08 11.29
C THR A 182 28.93 -27.77 10.93
N LEU A 183 28.28 -26.62 11.16
CA LEU A 183 28.91 -25.32 10.97
C LEU A 183 30.21 -25.18 11.80
N GLY A 184 30.28 -25.78 13.00
CA GLY A 184 31.47 -25.76 13.84
C GLY A 184 32.65 -26.51 13.25
N GLU A 185 32.42 -27.51 12.36
CA GLU A 185 33.48 -28.26 11.67
C GLU A 185 33.98 -27.54 10.43
N ILE A 186 33.16 -26.64 9.84
CA ILE A 186 33.47 -25.93 8.58
C ILE A 186 34.00 -24.54 8.87
N CYS A 187 33.45 -23.87 9.88
CA CYS A 187 33.80 -22.46 10.19
C CYS A 187 34.94 -22.40 11.19
N SER A 188 35.99 -21.66 10.86
CA SER A 188 37.14 -21.42 11.78
C SER A 188 36.75 -20.60 13.01
N ARG A 189 35.69 -19.82 12.92
CA ARG A 189 35.17 -19.01 14.02
C ARG A 189 33.67 -18.77 13.85
N ILE A 190 32.90 -19.03 14.90
CA ILE A 190 31.48 -18.68 15.01
C ILE A 190 31.34 -17.82 16.26
N THR A 191 30.83 -16.60 16.12
CA THR A 191 30.61 -15.66 17.23
C THR A 191 29.28 -14.96 17.04
N ASP A 192 28.64 -14.66 18.16
CA ASP A 192 27.50 -13.76 18.15
C ASP A 192 27.93 -12.36 17.69
N GLY A 193 27.05 -11.66 17.01
CA GLY A 193 27.25 -10.28 16.65
C GLY A 193 27.29 -9.36 17.87
N SER A 194 27.61 -8.10 17.66
CA SER A 194 27.56 -7.09 18.72
C SER A 194 26.11 -6.86 19.16
N HIS A 195 25.85 -6.98 20.46
CA HIS A 195 24.56 -6.66 21.06
C HIS A 195 24.31 -5.13 21.20
N PHE A 196 25.30 -4.32 20.86
CA PHE A 196 25.23 -2.87 20.92
C PHE A 196 25.39 -2.28 19.52
N SER A 197 24.51 -1.35 19.15
CA SER A 197 24.71 -0.56 17.94
C SER A 197 25.92 0.36 18.14
N PRO A 198 26.93 0.29 17.27
CA PRO A 198 28.05 1.22 17.34
C PRO A 198 27.57 2.65 17.10
N LEU A 199 28.25 3.63 17.72
CA LEU A 199 28.00 5.03 17.43
C LEU A 199 28.44 5.33 16.00
N ALA A 200 27.61 6.12 15.29
CA ALA A 200 27.97 6.60 13.96
C ALA A 200 29.20 7.50 14.02
N VAL A 201 30.16 7.29 13.13
CA VAL A 201 31.38 8.10 13.00
C VAL A 201 31.48 8.65 11.58
N GLU A 202 32.11 9.81 11.41
CA GLU A 202 32.26 10.44 10.09
C GLU A 202 33.15 9.63 9.13
N HIS A 203 34.13 8.89 9.69
CA HIS A 203 35.05 8.07 8.92
C HIS A 203 35.15 6.67 9.53
N GLY A 204 34.93 5.63 8.73
CA GLY A 204 35.00 4.25 9.17
C GLY A 204 34.47 3.28 8.10
N TYR A 205 34.41 2.01 8.44
CA TYR A 205 33.82 1.01 7.57
C TYR A 205 32.31 0.93 7.79
N TYR A 206 31.55 0.76 6.68
CA TYR A 206 30.13 0.50 6.76
C TYR A 206 29.85 -0.81 7.51
N MET A 207 28.98 -0.76 8.49
CA MET A 207 28.58 -1.90 9.30
C MET A 207 27.13 -2.25 8.96
N PRO A 208 26.90 -3.25 8.08
CA PRO A 208 25.55 -3.62 7.70
C PRO A 208 24.81 -4.26 8.87
N SER A 209 23.53 -3.96 8.98
CA SER A 209 22.62 -4.64 9.90
C SER A 209 21.83 -5.72 9.16
N VAL A 210 21.16 -6.62 9.93
CA VAL A 210 20.26 -7.63 9.34
C VAL A 210 19.11 -6.98 8.53
N LYS A 211 18.82 -5.70 8.77
CA LYS A 211 17.82 -4.94 8.01
C LYS A 211 18.32 -4.46 6.65
N ASP A 212 19.63 -4.49 6.43
CA ASP A 212 20.29 -4.05 5.19
C ASP A 212 20.51 -5.24 4.22
N MET A 213 20.18 -6.46 4.65
CA MET A 213 20.20 -7.70 3.87
C MET A 213 18.80 -8.07 3.38
#